data_f7d9ff840cee25523607f08b98908a4c
#
_entry.id   f7d9ff840cee25523607f08b98908a4c
#
_cell.length_a   1.000
_cell.length_b   1.000
_cell.length_c   1.000
_cell.angle_alpha   90.00
_cell.angle_beta   90.00
_cell.angle_gamma   90.00
#
_symmetry.space_group_name_H-M   'P 1'
#
loop_
_entity.id
_entity.type
_entity.pdbx_description
1 polymer ?
#
loop_
_entity_poly.entity_id
_entity_poly.type
_entity_poly.pdbx_seq_one_letter_code
_entity_poly.pdbx_strand_id
1 'polypeptide(L)'
;MNLFTEQNSLQSKIACLLVLIILPTIVYFNSLQGAFQFDDRNLLNKEWIADLNSFNESVSMKSYQNRPILLWTFAINNHLDNKHTFGFHLVNLTFHILVTVLIFIILVRIKNLIPKKHISDKKENTQLVNHQPNNGLFLPFITALIFTLHP
;
A
#
# COMPACT_ATOMS: atom_id res chain seq x y z
N MET A 1 -3.78 17.02 -29.99
CA MET A 1 -3.58 16.20 -28.76
C MET A 1 -3.03 17.17 -27.70
N ASN A 2 -3.85 17.51 -26.70
CA ASN A 2 -3.58 18.65 -25.81
C ASN A 2 -2.59 18.27 -24.70
N LEU A 3 -1.37 18.76 -24.77
CA LEU A 3 -0.30 18.61 -23.76
C LEU A 3 -0.79 19.05 -22.35
N PHE A 4 -1.63 20.08 -22.29
CA PHE A 4 -2.21 20.59 -21.04
C PHE A 4 -3.14 19.58 -20.34
N THR A 5 -3.87 18.73 -21.05
CA THR A 5 -4.74 17.72 -20.44
C THR A 5 -3.96 16.52 -19.87
N GLU A 6 -2.85 16.16 -20.47
CA GLU A 6 -1.94 15.13 -19.96
C GLU A 6 -1.21 15.61 -18.71
N GLN A 7 -0.75 16.85 -18.71
CA GLN A 7 -0.03 17.44 -17.57
C GLN A 7 -0.94 17.53 -16.33
N ASN A 8 -2.19 17.96 -16.48
CA ASN A 8 -3.17 18.00 -15.39
C ASN A 8 -3.49 16.58 -14.86
N SER A 9 -3.55 15.58 -15.74
CA SER A 9 -3.74 14.19 -15.35
C SER A 9 -2.56 13.63 -14.55
N LEU A 10 -1.33 13.98 -14.88
CA LEU A 10 -0.14 13.56 -14.15
C LEU A 10 -0.06 14.22 -12.78
N GLN A 11 -0.28 15.52 -12.70
CA GLN A 11 -0.32 16.26 -11.42
C GLN A 11 -1.36 15.71 -10.47
N SER A 12 -2.56 15.39 -10.96
CA SER A 12 -3.62 14.78 -10.14
C SER A 12 -3.22 13.39 -9.61
N LYS A 13 -2.55 12.57 -10.41
CA LYS A 13 -2.05 11.27 -9.95
C LYS A 13 -0.98 11.41 -8.87
N ILE A 14 -0.05 12.34 -9.06
CA ILE A 14 1.00 12.65 -8.08
C ILE A 14 0.36 13.12 -6.77
N ALA A 15 -0.61 14.02 -6.84
CA ALA A 15 -1.32 14.51 -5.64
C ALA A 15 -2.01 13.36 -4.89
N CYS A 16 -2.72 12.47 -5.59
CA CYS A 16 -3.32 11.27 -4.98
C CYS A 16 -2.27 10.38 -4.31
N LEU A 17 -1.14 10.13 -4.98
CA LEU A 17 -0.06 9.32 -4.42
C LEU A 17 0.54 9.96 -3.16
N LEU A 18 0.77 11.27 -3.18
CA LEU A 18 1.28 11.98 -2.00
C LEU A 18 0.33 11.85 -0.80
N VAL A 19 -0.98 12.00 -1.03
CA VAL A 19 -1.97 11.81 0.03
C VAL A 19 -1.96 10.38 0.57
N LEU A 20 -1.89 9.37 -0.32
CA LEU A 20 -1.86 7.95 0.05
C LEU A 20 -0.57 7.54 0.79
N ILE A 21 0.50 8.32 0.72
CA ILE A 21 1.74 8.10 1.47
C ILE A 21 1.71 8.89 2.79
N ILE A 22 1.36 10.16 2.73
CA ILE A 22 1.46 11.07 3.88
C ILE A 22 0.38 10.74 4.93
N LEU A 23 -0.85 10.52 4.50
CA LEU A 23 -1.98 10.32 5.41
C LEU A 23 -1.80 9.08 6.32
N PRO A 24 -1.49 7.87 5.80
CA PRO A 24 -1.23 6.72 6.67
C PRO A 24 0.00 6.93 7.56
N THR A 25 1.04 7.62 7.09
CA THR A 25 2.20 7.95 7.90
C THR A 25 1.79 8.79 9.11
N ILE A 26 0.92 9.78 8.94
CA ILE A 26 0.41 10.60 10.05
C ILE A 26 -0.48 9.78 10.98
N VAL A 27 -1.43 9.04 10.42
CA VAL A 27 -2.42 8.26 11.20
C VAL A 27 -1.73 7.19 12.05
N TYR A 28 -0.76 6.48 11.48
CA TYR A 28 -0.06 5.39 12.17
C TYR A 28 1.23 5.81 12.88
N PHE A 29 1.57 7.10 12.87
CA PHE A 29 2.79 7.60 13.52
C PHE A 29 2.87 7.21 15.00
N ASN A 30 1.75 7.32 15.71
CA ASN A 30 1.68 6.97 17.14
C ASN A 30 1.88 5.46 17.39
N SER A 31 1.55 4.61 16.43
CA SER A 31 1.70 3.16 16.56
C SER A 31 3.15 2.69 16.41
N LEU A 32 4.05 3.53 15.87
CA LEU A 32 5.46 3.18 15.68
C LEU A 32 6.19 2.86 16.99
N GLN A 33 5.74 3.42 18.12
CA GLN A 33 6.28 3.15 19.44
C GLN A 33 5.42 2.16 20.24
N GLY A 34 4.45 1.53 19.61
CA GLY A 34 3.58 0.52 20.22
C GLY A 34 4.36 -0.69 20.72
N ALA A 35 3.83 -1.38 21.73
CA ALA A 35 4.41 -2.64 22.20
C ALA A 35 4.14 -3.77 21.21
N PHE A 36 5.05 -4.74 21.16
CA PHE A 36 4.79 -5.99 20.43
C PHE A 36 3.54 -6.69 20.93
N GLN A 37 2.72 -7.14 19.99
CA GLN A 37 1.43 -7.79 20.25
C GLN A 37 1.50 -9.27 19.88
N PHE A 38 0.73 -10.11 20.62
CA PHE A 38 0.50 -11.52 20.30
C PHE A 38 1.76 -12.33 19.96
N ASP A 39 1.83 -12.83 18.74
CA ASP A 39 2.86 -13.76 18.25
C ASP A 39 4.24 -13.11 18.08
N ASP A 40 4.32 -11.80 17.94
CA ASP A 40 5.58 -11.11 17.73
C ASP A 40 6.57 -11.33 18.88
N ARG A 41 6.08 -11.33 20.12
CA ARG A 41 6.93 -11.60 21.30
C ARG A 41 7.51 -13.01 21.29
N ASN A 42 6.69 -14.00 20.89
CA ASN A 42 7.12 -15.38 20.83
C ASN A 42 8.12 -15.60 19.71
N LEU A 43 7.97 -14.86 18.60
CA LEU A 43 8.84 -14.94 17.44
C LEU A 43 10.21 -14.32 17.73
N LEU A 44 10.22 -13.13 18.32
CA LEU A 44 11.45 -12.38 18.63
C LEU A 44 12.31 -13.00 19.74
N ASN A 45 11.72 -13.87 20.56
CA ASN A 45 12.47 -14.61 21.58
C ASN A 45 13.17 -15.87 21.04
N LYS A 46 12.99 -16.18 19.74
CA LYS A 46 13.70 -17.32 19.13
C LYS A 46 15.14 -16.93 18.84
N GLU A 47 16.09 -17.77 19.29
CA GLU A 47 17.53 -17.53 19.13
C GLU A 47 17.98 -17.36 17.67
N TRP A 48 17.33 -18.06 16.73
CA TRP A 48 17.65 -17.97 15.32
C TRP A 48 17.21 -16.65 14.64
N ILE A 49 16.29 -15.87 15.22
CA ILE A 49 16.01 -14.50 14.75
C ILE A 49 17.11 -13.54 15.21
N ALA A 50 17.80 -13.86 16.30
CA ALA A 50 18.87 -13.02 16.82
C ALA A 50 20.14 -13.10 15.98
N ASP A 51 20.38 -14.25 15.30
CA ASP A 51 21.58 -14.49 14.50
C ASP A 51 21.23 -14.79 13.04
N LEU A 52 21.69 -13.91 12.14
CA LEU A 52 21.47 -14.06 10.69
C LEU A 52 22.15 -15.33 10.11
N ASN A 53 23.21 -15.86 10.75
CA ASN A 53 23.87 -17.08 10.29
C ASN A 53 23.00 -18.31 10.57
N SER A 54 22.32 -18.33 11.71
CA SER A 54 21.39 -19.40 12.11
C SER A 54 20.06 -19.34 11.36
N PHE A 55 19.76 -18.19 10.72
CA PHE A 55 18.49 -17.95 10.03
C PHE A 55 18.23 -18.93 8.88
N ASN A 56 19.25 -19.19 8.05
CA ASN A 56 19.12 -20.08 6.89
C ASN A 56 18.79 -21.52 7.29
N GLU A 57 19.35 -21.99 8.39
CA GLU A 57 19.05 -23.33 8.94
C GLU A 57 17.64 -23.41 9.49
N SER A 58 17.18 -22.33 10.10
CA SER A 58 15.90 -22.27 10.80
C SER A 58 14.71 -22.08 9.85
N VAL A 59 14.87 -21.38 8.72
CA VAL A 59 13.85 -21.26 7.68
C VAL A 59 13.56 -22.60 6.99
N SER A 60 14.51 -23.54 7.02
CA SER A 60 14.29 -24.89 6.53
C SER A 60 13.39 -25.74 7.46
N MET A 61 13.14 -25.31 8.69
CA MET A 61 12.20 -25.99 9.60
C MET A 61 10.76 -25.87 9.11
N LYS A 62 10.06 -27.00 9.01
CA LYS A 62 8.68 -27.12 8.49
C LYS A 62 7.69 -26.10 9.05
N SER A 63 7.86 -25.67 10.31
CA SER A 63 6.95 -24.72 10.97
C SER A 63 6.96 -23.29 10.38
N TYR A 64 8.03 -22.91 9.68
CA TYR A 64 8.24 -21.52 9.24
C TYR A 64 8.34 -21.37 7.73
N GLN A 65 8.27 -22.47 6.98
CA GLN A 65 8.39 -22.46 5.51
C GLN A 65 7.35 -21.60 4.78
N ASN A 66 6.21 -21.32 5.43
CA ASN A 66 5.10 -20.60 4.79
C ASN A 66 5.28 -19.07 4.76
N ARG A 67 6.27 -18.50 5.49
CA ARG A 67 6.45 -17.05 5.60
C ARG A 67 7.93 -16.63 5.61
N PRO A 68 8.76 -17.11 4.67
CA PRO A 68 10.20 -16.86 4.72
C PRO A 68 10.56 -15.38 4.61
N ILE A 69 9.85 -14.61 3.77
CA ILE A 69 10.08 -13.17 3.59
C ILE A 69 9.80 -12.39 4.89
N LEU A 70 8.69 -12.70 5.57
CA LEU A 70 8.35 -12.06 6.84
C LEU A 70 9.42 -12.33 7.89
N LEU A 71 9.85 -13.58 8.02
CA LEU A 71 10.88 -13.97 8.99
C LEU A 71 12.22 -13.30 8.68
N TRP A 72 12.54 -13.17 7.40
CA TRP A 72 13.76 -12.49 6.97
C TRP A 72 13.75 -11.00 7.33
N THR A 73 12.62 -10.31 7.12
CA THR A 73 12.47 -8.91 7.57
C THR A 73 12.60 -8.76 9.08
N PHE A 74 12.09 -9.73 9.85
CA PHE A 74 12.24 -9.75 11.31
C PHE A 74 13.71 -9.94 11.73
N ALA A 75 14.43 -10.88 11.11
CA ALA A 75 15.84 -11.13 11.42
C ALA A 75 16.72 -9.93 11.11
N ILE A 76 16.54 -9.30 9.94
CA ILE A 76 17.27 -8.08 9.56
C ILE A 76 16.97 -6.95 10.56
N ASN A 77 15.71 -6.73 10.87
CA ASN A 77 15.32 -5.64 11.74
C ASN A 77 15.86 -5.84 13.16
N ASN A 78 15.82 -7.08 13.66
CA ASN A 78 16.43 -7.44 14.93
C ASN A 78 17.95 -7.22 14.95
N HIS A 79 18.63 -7.55 13.84
CA HIS A 79 20.07 -7.31 13.71
C HIS A 79 20.44 -5.81 13.69
N LEU A 80 19.60 -4.98 13.08
CA LEU A 80 19.83 -3.54 12.94
C LEU A 80 19.46 -2.73 14.20
N ASP A 81 18.38 -3.11 14.90
CA ASP A 81 17.74 -2.28 15.92
C ASP A 81 17.53 -3.00 17.28
N ASN A 82 18.19 -4.14 17.52
CA ASN A 82 18.21 -4.85 18.80
C ASN A 82 16.83 -5.02 19.47
N LYS A 83 15.83 -5.48 18.74
CA LYS A 83 14.44 -5.70 19.23
C LYS A 83 13.66 -4.42 19.58
N HIS A 84 14.07 -3.24 19.13
CA HIS A 84 13.25 -2.05 19.27
C HIS A 84 11.99 -2.15 18.40
N THR A 85 10.85 -1.84 18.98
CA THR A 85 9.54 -1.95 18.29
C THR A 85 9.44 -1.03 17.08
N PHE A 86 10.06 0.13 17.15
CA PHE A 86 10.02 1.16 16.12
C PHE A 86 10.38 0.64 14.72
N GLY A 87 11.50 -0.06 14.59
CA GLY A 87 11.96 -0.58 13.30
C GLY A 87 10.97 -1.58 12.69
N PHE A 88 10.41 -2.48 13.50
CA PHE A 88 9.41 -3.46 13.05
C PHE A 88 8.13 -2.80 12.57
N HIS A 89 7.62 -1.83 13.32
CA HIS A 89 6.42 -1.09 12.94
C HIS A 89 6.66 -0.22 11.70
N LEU A 90 7.84 0.37 11.56
CA LEU A 90 8.22 1.14 10.38
C LEU A 90 8.25 0.27 9.12
N VAL A 91 8.81 -0.92 9.19
CA VAL A 91 8.81 -1.89 8.08
C VAL A 91 7.38 -2.27 7.70
N ASN A 92 6.53 -2.58 8.68
CA ASN A 92 5.13 -2.92 8.44
C ASN A 92 4.37 -1.75 7.79
N LEU A 93 4.54 -0.53 8.29
CA LEU A 93 3.94 0.67 7.70
C LEU A 93 4.42 0.89 6.27
N THR A 94 5.72 0.69 6.02
CA THR A 94 6.29 0.82 4.67
C THR A 94 5.64 -0.17 3.69
N PHE A 95 5.51 -1.44 4.07
CA PHE A 95 4.82 -2.44 3.25
C PHE A 95 3.35 -2.10 3.04
N HIS A 96 2.67 -1.61 4.07
CA HIS A 96 1.27 -1.18 3.96
C HIS A 96 1.10 -0.04 2.94
N ILE A 97 1.97 0.96 2.99
CA ILE A 97 1.99 2.06 2.02
C ILE A 97 2.30 1.54 0.60
N LEU A 98 3.29 0.66 0.44
CA LEU A 98 3.61 0.05 -0.85
C LEU A 98 2.42 -0.69 -1.46
N VAL A 99 1.72 -1.49 -0.66
CA VAL A 99 0.51 -2.21 -1.11
C VAL A 99 -0.59 -1.22 -1.50
N THR A 100 -0.80 -0.17 -0.71
CA THR A 100 -1.78 0.90 -1.02
C THR A 100 -1.48 1.56 -2.38
N VAL A 101 -0.21 1.92 -2.62
CA VAL A 101 0.22 2.51 -3.88
C VAL A 101 0.02 1.54 -5.05
N LEU A 102 0.32 0.25 -4.86
CA LEU A 102 0.08 -0.78 -5.88
C LEU A 102 -1.41 -0.93 -6.20
N ILE A 103 -2.28 -0.96 -5.20
CA ILE A 103 -3.74 -0.99 -5.38
C ILE A 103 -4.18 0.19 -6.23
N PHE A 104 -3.75 1.40 -5.89
CA PHE A 104 -4.10 2.61 -6.64
C PHE A 104 -3.64 2.51 -8.10
N ILE A 105 -2.39 2.13 -8.35
CA ILE A 105 -1.84 1.99 -9.71
C ILE A 105 -2.63 0.95 -10.51
N ILE A 106 -2.89 -0.21 -9.93
CA ILE A 106 -3.63 -1.29 -10.57
C ILE A 106 -5.04 -0.82 -10.96
N LEU A 107 -5.75 -0.17 -10.03
CA LEU A 107 -7.11 0.32 -10.30
C LEU A 107 -7.14 1.40 -11.40
N VAL A 108 -6.14 2.29 -11.42
CA VAL A 108 -5.99 3.27 -12.50
C VAL A 108 -5.73 2.57 -13.84
N ARG A 109 -4.91 1.51 -13.86
CA ARG A 109 -4.65 0.73 -15.07
C ARG A 109 -5.88 -0.02 -15.56
N ILE A 110 -6.57 -0.74 -14.68
CA ILE A 110 -7.81 -1.50 -15.01
C ILE A 110 -8.84 -0.54 -15.59
N LYS A 111 -9.07 0.60 -14.96
CA LYS A 111 -10.00 1.60 -15.46
C LYS A 111 -9.69 2.05 -16.88
N ASN A 112 -8.40 2.23 -17.21
CA ASN A 112 -7.97 2.66 -18.53
C ASN A 112 -8.14 1.55 -19.60
N LEU A 113 -8.20 0.28 -19.17
CA LEU A 113 -8.41 -0.87 -20.04
C LEU A 113 -9.90 -1.12 -20.34
N ILE A 114 -10.81 -0.62 -19.50
CA ILE A 114 -12.26 -0.76 -19.74
C ILE A 114 -12.65 0.18 -20.87
N PRO A 115 -13.13 -0.36 -22.03
CA PRO A 115 -13.56 0.49 -23.13
C PRO A 115 -14.74 1.34 -22.70
N LYS A 116 -14.68 2.64 -22.97
CA LYS A 116 -15.83 3.53 -22.78
C LYS A 116 -16.93 3.05 -23.72
N LYS A 117 -17.98 2.47 -23.17
CA LYS A 117 -19.16 2.08 -23.94
C LYS A 117 -19.73 3.36 -24.57
N HIS A 118 -19.59 3.48 -25.88
CA HIS A 118 -20.22 4.53 -26.66
C HIS A 118 -21.73 4.24 -26.61
N ILE A 119 -22.44 4.86 -25.69
CA ILE A 119 -23.89 4.88 -25.73
C ILE A 119 -24.21 5.83 -26.88
N SER A 120 -24.44 5.24 -28.03
CA SER A 120 -24.98 5.94 -29.19
C SER A 120 -26.48 6.11 -28.94
N ASP A 121 -26.82 7.05 -28.07
CA ASP A 121 -28.22 7.42 -27.94
C ASP A 121 -28.59 8.36 -29.06
N LYS A 122 -29.59 7.88 -29.83
CA LYS A 122 -30.36 8.58 -30.82
C LYS A 122 -30.69 10.01 -30.37
N LYS A 123 -30.44 10.95 -31.26
CA LYS A 123 -30.81 12.35 -31.17
C LYS A 123 -32.17 12.55 -30.51
N GLU A 124 -32.19 13.15 -29.37
CA GLU A 124 -33.31 13.97 -28.95
C GLU A 124 -32.75 15.27 -28.29
N ASN A 125 -33.21 16.40 -28.85
CA ASN A 125 -32.72 17.74 -28.55
C ASN A 125 -33.03 18.12 -27.11
N THR A 126 -32.11 17.77 -26.18
CA THR A 126 -32.10 18.43 -24.87
C THR A 126 -30.65 18.76 -24.54
N GLN A 127 -30.35 20.05 -24.59
CA GLN A 127 -29.07 20.59 -24.12
C GLN A 127 -28.98 20.43 -22.59
N LEU A 128 -28.90 19.20 -22.11
CA LEU A 128 -28.39 18.92 -20.77
C LEU A 128 -26.87 18.89 -20.93
N VAL A 129 -26.26 19.94 -20.42
CA VAL A 129 -24.81 20.02 -20.20
C VAL A 129 -24.42 18.78 -19.38
N ASN A 130 -24.01 17.74 -20.07
CA ASN A 130 -23.40 16.58 -19.46
C ASN A 130 -22.06 17.00 -18.86
N HIS A 131 -22.16 17.63 -17.70
CA HIS A 131 -21.05 17.77 -16.78
C HIS A 131 -20.80 16.39 -16.17
N GLN A 132 -20.32 15.45 -16.99
CA GLN A 132 -19.74 14.22 -16.46
C GLN A 132 -18.50 14.64 -15.67
N PRO A 133 -18.54 14.59 -14.34
CA PRO A 133 -17.36 14.90 -13.56
C PRO A 133 -16.26 13.95 -14.03
N ASN A 134 -15.10 14.49 -14.25
CA ASN A 134 -13.90 13.79 -14.74
C ASN A 134 -13.35 12.87 -13.62
N ASN A 135 -14.23 11.96 -13.14
CA ASN A 135 -14.02 11.09 -11.97
C ASN A 135 -13.03 9.95 -12.26
N GLY A 136 -12.12 10.20 -13.20
CA GLY A 136 -11.13 9.22 -13.64
C GLY A 136 -10.29 8.64 -12.52
N LEU A 137 -9.93 9.43 -11.54
CA LEU A 137 -9.09 9.01 -10.42
C LEU A 137 -9.87 8.82 -9.12
N PHE A 138 -11.10 9.31 -9.05
CA PHE A 138 -11.87 9.31 -7.80
C PHE A 138 -12.07 7.91 -7.23
N LEU A 139 -12.61 6.98 -8.01
CA LEU A 139 -12.86 5.62 -7.54
C LEU A 139 -11.57 4.87 -7.15
N PRO A 140 -10.52 4.83 -7.99
CA PRO A 140 -9.22 4.27 -7.60
C PRO A 140 -8.65 4.88 -6.32
N PHE A 141 -8.74 6.20 -6.17
CA PHE A 141 -8.23 6.92 -5.01
C PHE A 141 -9.00 6.58 -3.74
N ILE A 142 -10.34 6.64 -3.77
CA ILE A 142 -11.18 6.33 -2.59
C ILE A 142 -11.00 4.86 -2.16
N THR A 143 -10.91 3.93 -3.11
CA THR A 143 -10.68 2.51 -2.78
C THR A 143 -9.32 2.32 -2.08
N ALA A 144 -8.26 2.93 -2.62
CA ALA A 144 -6.94 2.87 -1.99
C ALA A 144 -6.92 3.59 -0.64
N LEU A 145 -7.67 4.69 -0.49
CA LEU A 145 -7.79 5.45 0.75
C LEU A 145 -8.49 4.64 1.84
N ILE A 146 -9.59 3.97 1.51
CA ILE A 146 -10.29 3.08 2.45
C ILE A 146 -9.35 1.96 2.89
N PHE A 147 -8.63 1.33 1.97
CA PHE A 147 -7.67 0.28 2.29
C PHE A 147 -6.56 0.79 3.24
N THR A 148 -6.00 1.98 2.96
CA THR A 148 -4.87 2.49 3.75
C THR A 148 -5.26 2.96 5.15
N LEU A 149 -6.52 3.36 5.36
CA LEU A 149 -7.02 3.80 6.67
C LEU A 149 -7.67 2.68 7.48
N HIS A 150 -7.93 1.53 6.87
CA HIS A 150 -8.46 0.36 7.58
C HIS A 150 -7.29 -0.38 8.25
N PRO A 151 -7.35 -0.57 9.59
CA PRO A 151 -6.30 -1.22 10.37
C PRO A 151 -6.17 -2.72 10.03
#